data_15bc5954f9d949dbd7bd47d90f435a13
#
_entry.id   15bc5954f9d949dbd7bd47d90f435a13
#
_cell.length_a   1.000
_cell.length_b   1.000
_cell.length_c   1.000
_cell.angle_alpha   90.00
_cell.angle_beta   90.00
_cell.angle_gamma   90.00
#
_symmetry.space_group_name_H-M   'P 1'
#
loop_
_entity.id
_entity.type
_entity.pdbx_description
1 polymer ?
#
loop_
_entity_poly.entity_id
_entity_poly.type
_entity_poly.pdbx_seq_one_letter_code
_entity_poly.pdbx_strand_id
1 'polypeptide(L)'
;MLCALVASSQNYTGVSIEGTFAPYEGYERTNLDAYSEWLISHPLKESNQVLYYNGSLKENRSIYAAVFNYEIGDRDLHQCADAAIYLRASYNYSNKFYDRLEFTFTNGVTSSYTEYLLGYNYVEMNGGR
;
A
#
# COMPACT_ATOMS: atom_id res chain seq x y z
N MET A 1 5.34 -4.72 34.22
CA MET A 1 4.05 -4.20 33.76
C MET A 1 4.05 -4.28 32.23
N LEU A 2 3.48 -5.38 31.72
CA LEU A 2 3.51 -5.70 30.27
C LEU A 2 2.43 -4.85 29.60
N CYS A 3 2.84 -3.87 28.79
CA CYS A 3 1.91 -3.11 27.95
C CYS A 3 1.54 -3.98 26.74
N ALA A 4 0.39 -4.64 26.82
CA ALA A 4 -0.17 -5.34 25.67
C ALA A 4 -0.57 -4.28 24.63
N LEU A 5 0.21 -4.18 23.56
CA LEU A 5 -0.20 -3.48 22.33
C LEU A 5 -1.38 -4.25 21.75
N VAL A 6 -2.59 -3.78 22.04
CA VAL A 6 -3.78 -4.18 21.31
C VAL A 6 -3.61 -3.54 19.92
N ALA A 7 -3.09 -4.34 18.97
CA ALA A 7 -3.28 -4.03 17.57
C ALA A 7 -4.79 -3.96 17.36
N SER A 8 -5.31 -2.76 17.13
CA SER A 8 -6.69 -2.59 16.71
C SER A 8 -6.80 -3.27 15.34
N SER A 9 -7.26 -4.53 15.35
CA SER A 9 -7.75 -5.17 14.14
C SER A 9 -8.89 -4.29 13.65
N GLN A 10 -8.62 -3.47 12.65
CA GLN A 10 -9.69 -2.83 11.92
C GLN A 10 -10.46 -4.00 11.29
N ASN A 11 -11.65 -4.26 11.82
CA ASN A 11 -12.57 -5.25 11.27
C ASN A 11 -13.04 -4.72 9.91
N TYR A 12 -12.23 -4.96 8.88
CA TYR A 12 -12.67 -4.78 7.50
C TYR A 12 -13.65 -5.91 7.20
N THR A 13 -14.92 -5.57 7.07
CA THR A 13 -15.99 -6.50 6.67
C THR A 13 -15.96 -6.78 5.16
N GLY A 14 -14.88 -6.45 4.48
CA GLY A 14 -14.69 -6.60 3.05
C GLY A 14 -13.98 -7.90 2.65
N VAL A 15 -14.02 -8.19 1.36
CA VAL A 15 -13.28 -9.29 0.74
C VAL A 15 -11.78 -9.02 0.87
N SER A 16 -10.99 -10.03 1.25
CA SER A 16 -9.53 -9.94 1.40
C SER A 16 -8.82 -10.98 0.53
N ILE A 17 -7.48 -10.88 0.40
CA ILE A 17 -6.69 -11.92 -0.29
C ILE A 17 -6.88 -13.27 0.42
N GLU A 18 -6.82 -13.29 1.75
CA GLU A 18 -6.97 -14.52 2.52
C GLU A 18 -8.32 -15.19 2.27
N GLY A 19 -9.41 -14.40 2.26
CA GLY A 19 -10.75 -14.92 2.03
C GLY A 19 -11.06 -15.27 0.58
N THR A 20 -10.34 -14.65 -0.38
CA THR A 20 -10.61 -14.83 -1.82
C THR A 20 -9.76 -15.93 -2.44
N PHE A 21 -8.50 -16.05 -2.02
CA PHE A 21 -7.52 -16.94 -2.62
C PHE A 21 -7.04 -17.96 -1.57
N ALA A 22 -7.82 -19.00 -1.33
CA ALA A 22 -7.40 -20.09 -0.46
C ALA A 22 -6.17 -20.82 -1.06
N PRO A 23 -5.27 -21.35 -0.22
CA PRO A 23 -4.26 -22.28 -0.69
C PRO A 23 -4.89 -23.49 -1.38
N TYR A 24 -4.16 -24.11 -2.30
CA TYR A 24 -4.59 -25.38 -2.88
C TYR A 24 -4.72 -26.46 -1.80
N GLU A 25 -5.57 -27.46 -2.04
CA GLU A 25 -5.73 -28.60 -1.15
C GLU A 25 -4.38 -29.25 -0.81
N GLY A 26 -4.11 -29.45 0.47
CA GLY A 26 -2.85 -30.00 0.98
C GLY A 26 -1.72 -28.96 1.16
N TYR A 27 -1.98 -27.67 0.88
CA TYR A 27 -1.04 -26.58 1.11
C TYR A 27 -1.58 -25.58 2.12
N GLU A 28 -0.67 -24.96 2.86
CA GLU A 28 -0.98 -23.88 3.80
C GLU A 28 -0.04 -22.70 3.61
N ARG A 29 -0.46 -21.50 4.04
CA ARG A 29 0.43 -20.35 4.12
C ARG A 29 1.27 -20.48 5.37
N THR A 30 2.59 -20.52 5.21
CA THR A 30 3.54 -20.64 6.32
C THR A 30 4.51 -19.47 6.34
N ASN A 31 5.10 -19.21 7.52
CA ASN A 31 6.19 -18.23 7.70
C ASN A 31 5.84 -16.81 7.25
N LEU A 32 4.60 -16.37 7.46
CA LEU A 32 4.19 -15.01 7.19
C LEU A 32 4.83 -14.07 8.22
N ASP A 33 5.52 -13.04 7.75
CA ASP A 33 5.89 -11.91 8.59
C ASP A 33 4.69 -10.97 8.80
N ALA A 34 4.81 -10.04 9.73
CA ALA A 34 3.73 -9.10 10.07
C ALA A 34 3.27 -8.24 8.89
N TYR A 35 4.14 -7.94 7.93
CA TYR A 35 3.75 -7.24 6.71
C TYR A 35 2.93 -8.14 5.77
N SER A 36 3.34 -9.37 5.61
CA SER A 36 2.60 -10.36 4.80
C SER A 36 1.22 -10.64 5.38
N GLU A 37 1.10 -10.78 6.71
CA GLU A 37 -0.18 -10.93 7.40
C GLU A 37 -1.08 -9.71 7.17
N TRP A 38 -0.54 -8.50 7.30
CA TRP A 38 -1.27 -7.27 7.02
C TRP A 38 -1.72 -7.22 5.56
N LEU A 39 -0.85 -7.60 4.62
CA LEU A 39 -1.14 -7.55 3.18
C LEU A 39 -2.25 -8.52 2.77
N ILE A 40 -2.23 -9.77 3.25
CA ILE A 40 -3.28 -10.75 2.93
C ILE A 40 -4.63 -10.42 3.58
N SER A 41 -4.63 -9.70 4.70
CA SER A 41 -5.84 -9.21 5.35
C SER A 41 -6.36 -7.88 4.75
N HIS A 42 -5.56 -7.23 3.89
CA HIS A 42 -5.94 -5.94 3.31
C HIS A 42 -7.18 -6.06 2.43
N PRO A 43 -8.12 -5.11 2.52
CA PRO A 43 -9.38 -5.20 1.80
C PRO A 43 -9.19 -5.14 0.29
N LEU A 44 -9.96 -5.96 -0.40
CA LEU A 44 -10.10 -5.94 -1.85
C LEU A 44 -11.40 -5.22 -2.23
N LYS A 45 -11.47 -4.69 -3.43
CA LYS A 45 -12.73 -4.21 -4.02
C LYS A 45 -13.62 -5.42 -4.34
N GLU A 46 -14.92 -5.26 -4.20
CA GLU A 46 -15.91 -6.28 -4.58
C GLU A 46 -15.86 -6.57 -6.10
N SER A 47 -15.46 -5.57 -6.88
CA SER A 47 -15.28 -5.68 -8.33
C SER A 47 -13.79 -5.75 -8.67
N ASN A 48 -13.41 -6.60 -9.61
CA ASN A 48 -12.07 -6.67 -10.19
C ASN A 48 -11.83 -5.62 -11.28
N GLN A 49 -12.69 -4.61 -11.40
CA GLN A 49 -12.52 -3.53 -12.37
C GLN A 49 -11.39 -2.60 -11.97
N VAL A 50 -10.41 -2.45 -12.84
CA VAL A 50 -9.33 -1.46 -12.68
C VAL A 50 -9.72 -0.18 -13.42
N LEU A 51 -9.64 0.94 -12.73
CA LEU A 51 -9.90 2.26 -13.29
C LEU A 51 -8.58 3.01 -13.50
N TYR A 52 -8.55 3.87 -14.49
CA TYR A 52 -7.56 4.94 -14.58
C TYR A 52 -7.85 6.02 -13.52
N TYR A 53 -6.89 6.91 -13.27
CA TYR A 53 -7.01 8.03 -12.33
C TYR A 53 -8.21 8.95 -12.63
N ASN A 54 -8.62 9.04 -13.90
CA ASN A 54 -9.75 9.85 -14.35
C ASN A 54 -11.11 9.11 -14.25
N GLY A 55 -11.14 7.93 -13.65
CA GLY A 55 -12.33 7.11 -13.48
C GLY A 55 -12.73 6.27 -14.70
N SER A 56 -12.04 6.38 -15.83
CA SER A 56 -12.32 5.54 -17.00
C SER A 56 -11.85 4.10 -16.75
N LEU A 57 -12.57 3.15 -17.35
CA LEU A 57 -12.30 1.73 -17.16
C LEU A 57 -11.13 1.26 -18.02
N LYS A 58 -10.22 0.51 -17.41
CA LYS A 58 -9.12 -0.15 -18.12
C LYS A 58 -9.61 -1.33 -18.93
N GLU A 59 -9.25 -1.43 -20.21
CA GLU A 59 -9.88 -2.36 -21.17
C GLU A 59 -9.55 -3.85 -20.90
N ASN A 60 -8.35 -4.16 -20.46
CA ASN A 60 -7.85 -5.53 -20.40
C ASN A 60 -8.27 -6.25 -19.09
N ARG A 61 -9.57 -6.55 -18.97
CA ARG A 61 -10.19 -7.08 -17.74
C ARG A 61 -9.80 -8.52 -17.38
N SER A 62 -9.38 -9.31 -18.35
CA SER A 62 -9.13 -10.76 -18.15
C SER A 62 -7.86 -11.07 -17.38
N ILE A 63 -6.99 -10.08 -17.16
CA ILE A 63 -5.70 -10.25 -16.49
C ILE A 63 -5.73 -9.87 -14.98
N TYR A 64 -6.84 -9.31 -14.50
CA TYR A 64 -6.98 -8.89 -13.11
C TYR A 64 -7.73 -9.94 -12.29
N ALA A 65 -7.04 -10.55 -11.33
CA ALA A 65 -7.66 -11.50 -10.41
C ALA A 65 -8.45 -10.79 -9.30
N ALA A 66 -7.89 -9.72 -8.76
CA ALA A 66 -8.51 -8.86 -7.75
C ALA A 66 -7.86 -7.48 -7.74
N VAL A 67 -8.50 -6.52 -7.08
CA VAL A 67 -8.02 -5.14 -6.96
C VAL A 67 -8.02 -4.72 -5.49
N PHE A 68 -6.91 -4.19 -4.99
CA PHE A 68 -6.85 -3.63 -3.65
C PHE A 68 -7.78 -2.44 -3.50
N ASN A 69 -8.45 -2.36 -2.36
CA ASN A 69 -9.35 -1.26 -2.05
C ASN A 69 -8.59 -0.10 -1.39
N TYR A 70 -7.94 0.73 -2.18
CA TYR A 70 -7.34 1.99 -1.74
C TYR A 70 -7.49 3.09 -2.79
N GLU A 71 -7.37 4.32 -2.35
CA GLU A 71 -7.50 5.50 -3.21
C GLU A 71 -6.16 5.83 -3.87
N ILE A 72 -6.18 6.06 -5.18
CA ILE A 72 -4.99 6.42 -5.97
C ILE A 72 -4.87 7.93 -6.26
N GLY A 73 -5.84 8.73 -5.76
CA GLY A 73 -5.94 10.16 -6.07
C GLY A 73 -6.45 10.44 -7.48
N ASP A 74 -6.36 11.70 -7.86
CA ASP A 74 -6.92 12.27 -9.08
C ASP A 74 -5.88 12.61 -10.16
N ARG A 75 -4.62 12.19 -9.95
CA ARG A 75 -3.50 12.45 -10.88
C ARG A 75 -2.87 11.14 -11.35
N ASP A 76 -2.32 11.16 -12.56
CA ASP A 76 -1.64 9.99 -13.16
C ASP A 76 -0.22 9.82 -12.58
N LEU A 77 -0.17 9.48 -11.30
CA LEU A 77 1.07 9.30 -10.54
C LEU A 77 1.28 7.88 -10.04
N HIS A 78 0.37 6.95 -10.37
CA HIS A 78 0.37 5.61 -9.77
C HIS A 78 0.66 4.53 -10.80
N GLN A 79 1.88 4.04 -10.80
CA GLN A 79 2.33 2.90 -11.60
C GLN A 79 2.57 1.66 -10.72
N CYS A 80 3.03 0.56 -11.30
CA CYS A 80 3.21 -0.70 -10.57
C CYS A 80 4.19 -0.59 -9.38
N ALA A 81 5.30 0.14 -9.55
CA ALA A 81 6.27 0.37 -8.48
C ALA A 81 5.66 1.23 -7.36
N ASP A 82 4.90 2.27 -7.73
CA ASP A 82 4.26 3.17 -6.77
C ASP A 82 3.22 2.45 -5.93
N ALA A 83 2.50 1.48 -6.51
CA ALA A 83 1.56 0.64 -5.78
C ALA A 83 2.25 -0.19 -4.68
N ALA A 84 3.40 -0.78 -4.97
CA ALA A 84 4.16 -1.55 -3.99
C ALA A 84 4.73 -0.65 -2.88
N ILE A 85 5.27 0.51 -3.24
CA ILE A 85 5.76 1.52 -2.31
C ILE A 85 4.62 2.03 -1.42
N TYR A 86 3.47 2.34 -2.00
CA TYR A 86 2.29 2.80 -1.27
C TYR A 86 1.81 1.80 -0.23
N LEU A 87 1.67 0.53 -0.59
CA LEU A 87 1.25 -0.53 0.34
C LEU A 87 2.25 -0.69 1.49
N ARG A 88 3.54 -0.66 1.20
CA ARG A 88 4.58 -0.73 2.24
C ARG A 88 4.56 0.49 3.16
N ALA A 89 4.41 1.68 2.58
CA ALA A 89 4.30 2.92 3.33
C ALA A 89 3.05 2.93 4.22
N SER A 90 1.91 2.47 3.70
CA SER A 90 0.65 2.38 4.45
C SER A 90 0.77 1.44 5.65
N TYR A 91 1.43 0.31 5.49
CA TYR A 91 1.74 -0.60 6.59
C TYR A 91 2.60 0.08 7.66
N ASN A 92 3.71 0.70 7.25
CA ASN A 92 4.61 1.39 8.17
C ASN A 92 3.89 2.53 8.90
N TYR A 93 3.09 3.31 8.19
CA TYR A 93 2.32 4.41 8.78
C TYR A 93 1.29 3.90 9.80
N SER A 94 0.52 2.88 9.46
CA SER A 94 -0.50 2.28 10.33
C SER A 94 0.10 1.71 11.62
N ASN A 95 1.33 1.21 11.55
CA ASN A 95 2.05 0.68 12.69
C ASN A 95 2.94 1.72 13.39
N LYS A 96 2.88 2.99 12.99
CA LYS A 96 3.68 4.11 13.54
C LYS A 96 5.20 3.90 13.41
N PHE A 97 5.64 3.15 12.42
CA PHE A 97 7.06 2.99 12.06
C PHE A 97 7.50 4.16 11.18
N TYR A 98 7.39 5.37 11.72
CA TYR A 98 7.62 6.61 10.97
C TYR A 98 9.07 6.79 10.52
N ASP A 99 10.02 6.20 11.24
CA ASP A 99 11.44 6.11 10.90
C ASP A 99 11.71 5.27 9.62
N ARG A 100 10.75 4.46 9.20
CA ARG A 100 10.81 3.63 7.99
C ARG A 100 10.09 4.26 6.79
N LEU A 101 9.59 5.47 6.94
CA LEU A 101 8.92 6.23 5.88
C LEU A 101 9.93 7.20 5.26
N GLU A 102 10.84 6.64 4.47
CA GLU A 102 11.88 7.35 3.76
C GLU A 102 11.87 6.93 2.29
N PHE A 103 11.96 7.90 1.40
CA PHE A 103 11.88 7.70 -0.04
C PHE A 103 12.97 8.50 -0.76
N THR A 104 13.69 7.82 -1.65
CA THR A 104 14.71 8.45 -2.48
C THR A 104 14.15 8.71 -3.87
N PHE A 105 14.15 9.97 -4.28
CA PHE A 105 13.74 10.38 -5.62
C PHE A 105 14.79 10.00 -6.68
N THR A 106 14.42 10.02 -7.94
CA THR A 106 15.30 9.68 -9.07
C THR A 106 16.52 10.61 -9.20
N ASN A 107 16.45 11.81 -8.63
CA ASN A 107 17.56 12.76 -8.55
C ASN A 107 18.51 12.51 -7.37
N GLY A 108 18.29 11.43 -6.58
CA GLY A 108 19.10 11.04 -5.44
C GLY A 108 18.76 11.78 -4.13
N VAL A 109 17.79 12.68 -4.14
CA VAL A 109 17.33 13.35 -2.90
C VAL A 109 16.47 12.38 -2.12
N THR A 110 16.74 12.25 -0.82
CA THR A 110 15.94 11.47 0.11
C THR A 110 15.00 12.37 0.90
N SER A 111 13.76 11.94 1.06
CA SER A 111 12.72 12.60 1.85
C SER A 111 12.20 11.65 2.90
N SER A 112 12.09 12.10 4.14
CA SER A 112 11.54 11.31 5.24
C SER A 112 10.26 11.93 5.80
N TYR A 113 9.39 11.07 6.32
CA TYR A 113 8.17 11.52 6.98
C TYR A 113 8.46 12.32 8.26
N THR A 114 9.53 11.99 8.97
CA THR A 114 9.95 12.71 10.16
C THR A 114 10.39 14.14 9.84
N GLU A 115 11.10 14.36 8.74
CA GLU A 115 11.45 15.70 8.26
C GLU A 115 10.22 16.48 7.83
N TYR A 116 9.29 15.83 7.14
CA TYR A 116 8.00 16.42 6.79
C TYR A 116 7.24 16.91 8.03
N LEU A 117 7.19 16.13 9.11
CA LEU A 117 6.55 16.52 10.36
C LEU A 117 7.25 17.71 11.03
N LEU A 118 8.55 17.90 10.81
CA LEU A 118 9.32 19.05 11.28
C LEU A 118 9.14 20.30 10.40
N GLY A 119 8.33 20.21 9.35
CA GLY A 119 8.03 21.31 8.44
C GLY A 119 9.00 21.47 7.27
N TYR A 120 9.88 20.48 7.04
CA TYR A 120 10.71 20.48 5.83
C TYR A 120 9.85 20.20 4.62
N ASN A 121 9.89 21.08 3.62
CA ASN A 121 9.24 20.92 2.33
C ASN A 121 10.31 20.77 1.26
N TYR A 122 10.19 19.71 0.45
CA TYR A 122 11.04 19.51 -0.71
C TYR A 122 10.47 20.33 -1.86
N VAL A 123 11.18 21.38 -2.25
CA VAL A 123 10.81 22.22 -3.40
C VAL A 123 11.69 21.82 -4.57
N GLU A 124 11.06 21.49 -5.69
CA GLU A 124 11.77 21.27 -6.94
C GLU A 124 12.42 22.58 -7.36
N MET A 125 13.75 22.69 -7.29
CA MET A 125 14.48 23.84 -7.79
C MET A 125 14.53 23.73 -9.32
N ASN A 126 13.70 24.51 -9.98
CA ASN A 126 13.73 24.66 -11.44
C ASN A 126 15.14 25.09 -11.88
N GLY A 127 15.89 24.19 -12.52
CA GLY A 127 17.15 24.54 -13.16
C GLY A 127 18.33 23.56 -13.03
N GLY A 128 18.16 22.40 -12.41
CA GLY A 128 19.17 21.35 -12.42
C GLY A 128 18.96 20.39 -13.60
N ARG A 129 19.68 20.57 -14.71
CA ARG A 129 19.97 19.49 -15.64
C ARG A 129 21.12 18.67 -15.08
#